data_9a07a8763d0a0c4fc2fb233d683b8a31
#
_entry.id   9a07a8763d0a0c4fc2fb233d683b8a31
#
_cell.length_a   1.000
_cell.length_b   1.000
_cell.length_c   1.000
_cell.angle_alpha   90.00
_cell.angle_beta   90.00
_cell.angle_gamma   90.00
#
_symmetry.space_group_name_H-M   'P 1'
#
loop_
_entity.id
_entity.type
_entity.pdbx_description
1 polymer ?
#
loop_
_entity_poly.entity_id
_entity_poly.type
_entity_poly.pdbx_seq_one_letter_code
_entity_poly.pdbx_strand_id
1 'polypeptide(L)'
;MWLRFQQRVLTKAPLYRDRLSEPLSKFSIQQKAEFMRDFNQINTCGLSLSDAMDVAVKSEESRDFKPTIGGITVGLSSGTSGNRGLFLASDQERAVWVAAVLQRILGWSFRKRRIAFFLRANNNLYSSVQSRFISFKFFDLLDPLADNLINIDRMKPDVVVGQPSLLIRLADAQIKSVIDIAPSKIISVAEVLSQEDENHIQATFGIDVDQVYQCTEGLFGQTCAHGTIHLNEDWLIIEKEWIDDTRFVPIITDLRRESQPVLRYRMNDILHA
;
A
#
# COMPACT_ATOMS: atom_id res chain seq x y z
N MET A 1 21.14 -9.37 -5.60
CA MET A 1 20.01 -9.31 -4.68
C MET A 1 19.24 -10.63 -4.67
N TRP A 2 18.89 -11.23 -5.83
CA TRP A 2 18.15 -12.49 -5.95
C TRP A 2 18.76 -13.67 -5.15
N LEU A 3 20.05 -13.97 -5.31
CA LEU A 3 20.70 -15.07 -4.57
C LEU A 3 20.61 -14.92 -3.05
N ARG A 4 20.75 -13.70 -2.53
CA ARG A 4 20.58 -13.43 -1.09
C ARG A 4 19.13 -13.65 -0.63
N PHE A 5 18.18 -13.28 -1.46
CA PHE A 5 16.75 -13.50 -1.19
C PHE A 5 16.43 -15.00 -1.15
N GLN A 6 16.90 -15.78 -2.12
CA GLN A 6 16.76 -17.23 -2.12
C GLN A 6 17.30 -17.85 -0.81
N GLN A 7 18.52 -17.54 -0.44
CA GLN A 7 19.17 -18.10 0.74
C GLN A 7 18.52 -17.67 2.06
N ARG A 8 18.06 -16.43 2.16
CA ARG A 8 17.55 -15.87 3.41
C ARG A 8 16.05 -16.10 3.61
N VAL A 9 15.30 -16.08 2.54
CA VAL A 9 13.82 -16.08 2.57
C VAL A 9 13.26 -17.39 2.05
N LEU A 10 13.60 -17.80 0.82
CA LEU A 10 12.96 -18.96 0.19
C LEU A 10 13.30 -20.28 0.87
N THR A 11 14.42 -20.39 1.58
CA THR A 11 14.73 -21.54 2.45
C THR A 11 13.68 -21.79 3.52
N LYS A 12 12.96 -20.76 3.95
CA LYS A 12 11.95 -20.82 5.01
C LYS A 12 10.53 -21.05 4.48
N ALA A 13 10.32 -20.85 3.17
CA ALA A 13 9.03 -21.04 2.51
C ALA A 13 8.91 -22.48 1.96
N PRO A 14 8.03 -23.33 2.49
CA PRO A 14 7.93 -24.74 2.09
C PRO A 14 7.80 -24.96 0.59
N LEU A 15 7.07 -24.09 -0.11
CA LEU A 15 6.85 -24.18 -1.56
C LEU A 15 8.14 -24.00 -2.39
N TYR A 16 9.13 -23.28 -1.86
CA TYR A 16 10.30 -22.82 -2.63
C TYR A 16 11.63 -23.41 -2.17
N ARG A 17 11.69 -23.99 -0.96
CA ARG A 17 12.95 -24.42 -0.31
C ARG A 17 13.77 -25.44 -1.10
N ASP A 18 13.12 -26.24 -1.94
CA ASP A 18 13.78 -27.29 -2.73
C ASP A 18 14.23 -26.80 -4.11
N ARG A 19 14.03 -25.50 -4.41
CA ARG A 19 14.28 -24.85 -5.70
C ARG A 19 15.27 -23.69 -5.65
N LEU A 20 16.12 -23.65 -4.63
CA LEU A 20 17.01 -22.49 -4.33
C LEU A 20 18.11 -22.26 -5.37
N SER A 21 18.45 -23.26 -6.18
CA SER A 21 19.44 -23.10 -7.27
C SER A 21 18.83 -22.64 -8.59
N GLU A 22 17.50 -22.53 -8.66
CA GLU A 22 16.82 -22.18 -9.90
C GLU A 22 16.84 -20.66 -10.14
N PRO A 23 17.01 -20.22 -11.40
CA PRO A 23 16.81 -18.82 -11.76
C PRO A 23 15.32 -18.43 -11.63
N LEU A 24 15.05 -17.16 -11.42
CA LEU A 24 13.68 -16.64 -11.25
C LEU A 24 12.73 -17.06 -12.37
N SER A 25 13.21 -17.11 -13.61
CA SER A 25 12.42 -17.49 -14.79
C SER A 25 11.86 -18.92 -14.75
N LYS A 26 12.35 -19.80 -13.88
CA LYS A 26 11.84 -21.15 -13.70
C LYS A 26 10.67 -21.24 -12.74
N PHE A 27 10.45 -20.22 -11.91
CA PHE A 27 9.26 -20.15 -11.06
C PHE A 27 8.04 -19.79 -11.91
N SER A 28 6.90 -20.44 -11.61
CA SER A 28 5.64 -20.16 -12.31
C SER A 28 5.17 -18.74 -12.02
N ILE A 29 4.52 -18.12 -12.97
CA ILE A 29 3.73 -16.90 -12.72
C ILE A 29 2.53 -17.30 -11.86
N GLN A 30 2.32 -16.58 -10.77
CA GLN A 30 1.24 -16.80 -9.82
C GLN A 30 0.17 -15.73 -9.96
N GLN A 31 -1.08 -16.13 -9.93
CA GLN A 31 -2.22 -15.24 -9.80
C GLN A 31 -2.73 -15.23 -8.35
N LYS A 32 -3.58 -14.28 -8.02
CA LYS A 32 -4.14 -14.12 -6.67
C LYS A 32 -4.77 -15.39 -6.10
N ALA A 33 -5.52 -16.12 -6.92
CA ALA A 33 -6.18 -17.34 -6.48
C ALA A 33 -5.18 -18.44 -6.09
N GLU A 34 -4.12 -18.60 -6.89
CA GLU A 34 -3.05 -19.57 -6.61
C GLU A 34 -2.23 -19.16 -5.40
N PHE A 35 -1.88 -17.87 -5.30
CA PHE A 35 -1.15 -17.31 -4.19
C PHE A 35 -1.90 -17.50 -2.86
N MET A 36 -3.22 -17.34 -2.85
CA MET A 36 -4.04 -17.57 -1.66
C MET A 36 -4.25 -19.05 -1.37
N ARG A 37 -4.42 -19.90 -2.40
CA ARG A 37 -4.50 -21.36 -2.23
C ARG A 37 -3.25 -21.92 -1.57
N ASP A 38 -2.09 -21.45 -1.98
CA ASP A 38 -0.79 -21.93 -1.55
C ASP A 38 -0.23 -21.16 -0.34
N PHE A 39 -1.04 -20.29 0.28
CA PHE A 39 -0.66 -19.39 1.38
C PHE A 39 0.15 -20.10 2.49
N ASN A 40 -0.31 -21.26 2.96
CA ASN A 40 0.34 -22.00 4.04
C ASN A 40 1.77 -22.46 3.68
N GLN A 41 2.04 -22.63 2.39
CA GLN A 41 3.33 -23.09 1.87
C GLN A 41 4.22 -21.93 1.39
N ILE A 42 3.62 -20.78 1.09
CA ILE A 42 4.35 -19.59 0.64
C ILE A 42 4.92 -18.82 1.84
N ASN A 43 4.13 -18.64 2.92
CA ASN A 43 4.58 -17.84 4.04
C ASN A 43 5.71 -18.53 4.83
N THR A 44 6.63 -17.71 5.34
CA THR A 44 7.80 -18.15 6.10
C THR A 44 7.54 -18.20 7.61
N CYS A 45 6.33 -17.80 8.04
CA CYS A 45 5.94 -17.65 9.43
C CYS A 45 5.23 -18.89 9.99
N GLY A 46 4.92 -19.87 9.14
CA GLY A 46 4.18 -21.08 9.52
C GLY A 46 2.71 -20.81 9.89
N LEU A 47 2.13 -19.71 9.39
CA LEU A 47 0.75 -19.35 9.67
C LEU A 47 -0.20 -20.08 8.72
N SER A 48 -1.35 -20.53 9.25
CA SER A 48 -2.41 -21.06 8.40
C SER A 48 -3.26 -19.92 7.80
N LEU A 49 -3.78 -20.16 6.60
CA LEU A 49 -4.72 -19.24 5.94
C LEU A 49 -5.94 -19.00 6.81
N SER A 50 -6.47 -20.05 7.45
CA SER A 50 -7.65 -19.97 8.32
C SER A 50 -7.41 -19.01 9.49
N ASP A 51 -6.34 -19.23 10.27
CA ASP A 51 -6.06 -18.40 11.45
C ASP A 51 -5.78 -16.94 11.08
N ALA A 52 -5.05 -16.74 9.98
CA ALA A 52 -4.74 -15.41 9.48
C ALA A 52 -6.02 -14.69 8.99
N MET A 53 -6.92 -15.40 8.30
CA MET A 53 -8.20 -14.85 7.85
C MET A 53 -9.10 -14.48 9.03
N ASP A 54 -9.19 -15.33 10.05
CA ASP A 54 -10.01 -15.08 11.25
C ASP A 54 -9.57 -13.81 11.99
N VAL A 55 -8.27 -13.62 12.16
CA VAL A 55 -7.74 -12.41 12.80
C VAL A 55 -8.00 -11.18 11.94
N ALA A 56 -7.78 -11.27 10.64
CA ALA A 56 -7.94 -10.15 9.74
C ALA A 56 -9.42 -9.71 9.61
N VAL A 57 -10.36 -10.66 9.54
CA VAL A 57 -11.81 -10.38 9.51
C VAL A 57 -12.27 -9.77 10.84
N LYS A 58 -11.88 -10.35 11.97
CA LYS A 58 -12.21 -9.79 13.29
C LYS A 58 -11.66 -8.38 13.48
N SER A 59 -10.45 -8.11 12.99
CA SER A 59 -9.85 -6.76 13.01
C SER A 59 -10.68 -5.76 12.22
N GLU A 60 -11.18 -6.17 11.05
CA GLU A 60 -12.01 -5.29 10.21
C GLU A 60 -13.38 -5.05 10.83
N GLU A 61 -14.03 -6.08 11.36
CA GLU A 61 -15.35 -5.98 12.00
C GLU A 61 -15.32 -5.15 13.28
N SER A 62 -14.32 -5.37 14.13
CA SER A 62 -14.16 -4.63 15.39
C SER A 62 -13.56 -3.23 15.21
N ARG A 63 -13.02 -2.91 14.03
CA ARG A 63 -12.23 -1.70 13.76
C ARG A 63 -10.99 -1.57 14.68
N ASP A 64 -10.60 -2.63 15.36
CA ASP A 64 -9.32 -2.75 16.04
C ASP A 64 -8.30 -3.38 15.09
N PHE A 65 -7.40 -2.58 14.56
CA PHE A 65 -6.39 -2.99 13.60
C PHE A 65 -5.03 -3.33 14.22
N LYS A 66 -4.97 -3.51 15.53
CA LYS A 66 -3.75 -3.87 16.28
C LYS A 66 -3.46 -5.37 16.36
N PRO A 67 -4.45 -6.29 16.28
CA PRO A 67 -4.16 -7.70 16.45
C PRO A 67 -3.09 -8.22 15.50
N THR A 68 -2.23 -9.09 16.05
CA THR A 68 -1.16 -9.79 15.33
C THR A 68 -1.21 -11.27 15.67
N ILE A 69 -0.63 -12.10 14.82
CA ILE A 69 -0.41 -13.53 15.11
C ILE A 69 1.10 -13.74 15.27
N GLY A 70 1.54 -14.10 16.48
CA GLY A 70 2.95 -14.31 16.74
C GLY A 70 3.84 -13.09 16.42
N GLY A 71 3.32 -11.87 16.57
CA GLY A 71 4.01 -10.63 16.22
C GLY A 71 3.94 -10.25 14.72
N ILE A 72 3.27 -11.07 13.89
CA ILE A 72 3.07 -10.78 12.47
C ILE A 72 1.77 -10.01 12.29
N THR A 73 1.84 -8.84 11.66
CA THR A 73 0.68 -8.07 11.21
C THR A 73 0.00 -8.81 10.07
N VAL A 74 -1.32 -8.92 10.16
CA VAL A 74 -2.16 -9.50 9.12
C VAL A 74 -3.12 -8.43 8.62
N GLY A 75 -3.28 -8.33 7.31
CA GLY A 75 -4.24 -7.40 6.72
C GLY A 75 -4.96 -8.00 5.51
N LEU A 76 -6.14 -7.43 5.20
CA LEU A 76 -6.98 -7.85 4.08
C LEU A 76 -6.92 -6.85 2.93
N SER A 77 -7.00 -7.35 1.71
CA SER A 77 -7.28 -6.51 0.54
C SER A 77 -8.73 -6.03 0.53
N SER A 78 -9.01 -4.94 -0.17
CA SER A 78 -10.36 -4.36 -0.30
C SER A 78 -11.39 -5.30 -0.92
N GLY A 79 -10.96 -6.34 -1.63
CA GLY A 79 -11.86 -7.36 -2.18
C GLY A 79 -12.70 -6.92 -3.38
N THR A 80 -12.33 -5.86 -4.08
CA THR A 80 -13.04 -5.32 -5.24
C THR A 80 -13.23 -6.33 -6.38
N SER A 81 -12.41 -7.36 -6.45
CA SER A 81 -12.47 -8.45 -7.44
C SER A 81 -13.19 -9.71 -6.96
N GLY A 82 -13.93 -9.64 -5.84
CA GLY A 82 -14.66 -10.78 -5.27
C GLY A 82 -13.82 -11.73 -4.40
N ASN A 83 -12.52 -11.80 -4.59
CA ASN A 83 -11.60 -12.60 -3.80
C ASN A 83 -10.71 -11.70 -2.94
N ARG A 84 -10.82 -11.81 -1.61
CA ARG A 84 -9.99 -11.06 -0.67
C ARG A 84 -8.62 -11.72 -0.55
N GLY A 85 -7.57 -10.90 -0.64
CA GLY A 85 -6.21 -11.34 -0.37
C GLY A 85 -5.81 -11.02 1.06
N LEU A 86 -4.90 -11.84 1.59
CA LEU A 86 -4.21 -11.59 2.85
C LEU A 86 -2.78 -11.11 2.58
N PHE A 87 -2.29 -10.22 3.42
CA PHE A 87 -0.86 -9.95 3.50
C PHE A 87 -0.34 -10.13 4.92
N LEU A 88 0.92 -10.51 5.01
CA LEU A 88 1.66 -10.65 6.25
C LEU A 88 2.79 -9.63 6.27
N ALA A 89 3.06 -9.03 7.41
CA ALA A 89 4.20 -8.15 7.60
C ALA A 89 4.79 -8.30 9.02
N SER A 90 6.04 -8.66 9.11
CA SER A 90 6.82 -8.65 10.35
C SER A 90 7.14 -7.21 10.80
N ASP A 91 7.61 -7.05 12.02
CA ASP A 91 8.07 -5.75 12.53
C ASP A 91 9.20 -5.17 11.70
N GLN A 92 10.10 -6.03 11.20
CA GLN A 92 11.20 -5.61 10.32
C GLN A 92 10.68 -5.12 8.97
N GLU A 93 9.74 -5.83 8.35
CA GLU A 93 9.12 -5.39 7.09
C GLU A 93 8.35 -4.09 7.26
N ARG A 94 7.65 -3.91 8.38
CA ARG A 94 6.98 -2.65 8.73
C ARG A 94 7.99 -1.51 8.86
N ALA A 95 9.11 -1.73 9.54
CA ALA A 95 10.16 -0.72 9.68
C ALA A 95 10.77 -0.33 8.32
N VAL A 96 11.00 -1.30 7.44
CA VAL A 96 11.50 -1.06 6.07
C VAL A 96 10.47 -0.26 5.26
N TRP A 97 9.18 -0.60 5.37
CA TRP A 97 8.10 0.13 4.71
C TRP A 97 8.01 1.58 5.21
N VAL A 98 8.05 1.78 6.54
CA VAL A 98 8.07 3.13 7.14
C VAL A 98 9.26 3.95 6.61
N ALA A 99 10.45 3.36 6.55
CA ALA A 99 11.63 4.03 6.01
C ALA A 99 11.44 4.44 4.54
N ALA A 100 10.85 3.56 3.72
CA ALA A 100 10.53 3.85 2.32
C ALA A 100 9.51 4.99 2.18
N VAL A 101 8.44 4.98 2.99
CA VAL A 101 7.43 6.05 3.03
C VAL A 101 8.06 7.39 3.43
N LEU A 102 8.87 7.41 4.49
CA LEU A 102 9.55 8.61 4.96
C LEU A 102 10.51 9.17 3.92
N GLN A 103 11.30 8.30 3.28
CA GLN A 103 12.32 8.72 2.33
C GLN A 103 11.73 9.18 1.00
N ARG A 104 10.74 8.45 0.46
CA ARG A 104 10.29 8.58 -0.92
C ARG A 104 9.01 9.38 -1.08
N ILE A 105 8.11 9.26 -0.11
CA ILE A 105 6.77 9.83 -0.21
C ILE A 105 6.66 11.11 0.60
N LEU A 106 7.03 11.06 1.88
CA LEU A 106 6.90 12.21 2.76
C LEU A 106 8.10 13.17 2.68
N GLY A 107 9.29 12.66 2.38
CA GLY A 107 10.55 13.39 2.49
C GLY A 107 10.95 13.68 3.95
N TRP A 108 12.21 14.00 4.17
CA TRP A 108 12.73 14.32 5.51
C TRP A 108 12.26 15.69 5.98
N SER A 109 11.82 15.79 7.23
CA SER A 109 11.46 17.05 7.88
C SER A 109 11.72 16.99 9.37
N PHE A 110 12.34 18.03 9.89
CA PHE A 110 12.49 18.23 11.34
C PHE A 110 11.27 18.93 11.96
N ARG A 111 10.34 19.43 11.16
CA ARG A 111 9.08 19.99 11.65
C ARG A 111 8.07 18.89 11.85
N LYS A 112 7.28 18.98 12.92
CA LYS A 112 6.17 18.07 13.16
C LYS A 112 5.14 18.20 12.01
N ARG A 113 4.81 17.07 11.39
CA ARG A 113 3.78 16.98 10.34
C ARG A 113 2.54 16.29 10.85
N ARG A 114 1.39 16.83 10.52
CA ARG A 114 0.07 16.24 10.78
C ARG A 114 -0.40 15.56 9.51
N ILE A 115 -0.57 14.25 9.55
CA ILE A 115 -1.00 13.43 8.40
C ILE A 115 -2.44 13.00 8.66
N ALA A 116 -3.36 13.44 7.81
CA ALA A 116 -4.70 12.91 7.70
C ALA A 116 -4.71 11.77 6.68
N PHE A 117 -5.05 10.56 7.12
CA PHE A 117 -5.00 9.36 6.31
C PHE A 117 -6.39 8.74 6.20
N PHE A 118 -6.95 8.77 5.00
CA PHE A 118 -8.30 8.30 4.70
C PHE A 118 -8.25 6.98 3.97
N LEU A 119 -8.70 5.91 4.60
CA LEU A 119 -8.91 4.62 3.96
C LEU A 119 -10.11 3.90 4.58
N ARG A 120 -10.60 2.90 3.86
CA ARG A 120 -11.69 2.03 4.32
C ARG A 120 -11.27 1.10 5.47
N ALA A 121 -10.01 0.74 5.54
CA ALA A 121 -9.46 -0.09 6.60
C ALA A 121 -8.07 0.42 6.99
N ASN A 122 -7.79 0.42 8.29
CA ASN A 122 -6.47 0.67 8.84
C ASN A 122 -5.73 -0.67 9.04
N ASN A 123 -4.48 -0.60 9.41
CA ASN A 123 -3.69 -1.71 9.95
C ASN A 123 -2.47 -1.17 10.69
N ASN A 124 -1.78 -2.05 11.42
CA ASN A 124 -0.57 -1.68 12.17
C ASN A 124 0.55 -1.12 11.28
N LEU A 125 0.55 -1.43 9.98
CA LEU A 125 1.53 -0.92 9.04
C LEU A 125 1.47 0.61 8.96
N TYR A 126 0.27 1.18 8.76
CA TYR A 126 0.10 2.64 8.61
C TYR A 126 0.34 3.39 9.92
N SER A 127 -0.15 2.87 11.06
CA SER A 127 0.09 3.50 12.37
C SER A 127 1.56 3.48 12.78
N SER A 128 2.38 2.61 12.20
CA SER A 128 3.84 2.55 12.45
C SER A 128 4.59 3.81 11.98
N VAL A 129 3.98 4.66 11.15
CA VAL A 129 4.55 5.96 10.75
C VAL A 129 4.50 6.99 11.88
N GLN A 130 3.65 6.80 12.89
CA GLN A 130 3.54 7.69 14.04
C GLN A 130 4.89 7.84 14.76
N SER A 131 5.32 9.08 15.00
CA SER A 131 6.59 9.37 15.67
C SER A 131 6.55 10.73 16.37
N ARG A 132 7.65 11.13 17.01
CA ARG A 132 7.80 12.49 17.59
C ARG A 132 7.56 13.61 16.56
N PHE A 133 7.92 13.34 15.29
CA PHE A 133 7.84 14.32 14.20
C PHE A 133 6.60 14.11 13.30
N ILE A 134 5.85 13.03 13.49
CA ILE A 134 4.68 12.71 12.68
C ILE A 134 3.49 12.44 13.60
N SER A 135 2.47 13.27 13.49
CA SER A 135 1.15 13.04 14.08
C SER A 135 0.26 12.43 13.00
N PHE A 136 0.04 11.13 13.09
CA PHE A 136 -0.80 10.38 12.16
C PHE A 136 -2.20 10.23 12.72
N LYS A 137 -3.23 10.60 11.93
CA LYS A 137 -4.63 10.34 12.28
C LYS A 137 -5.31 9.60 11.14
N PHE A 138 -5.85 8.44 11.47
CA PHE A 138 -6.70 7.67 10.58
C PHE A 138 -8.13 8.23 10.59
N PHE A 139 -8.71 8.35 9.41
CA PHE A 139 -10.09 8.71 9.17
C PHE A 139 -10.76 7.56 8.45
N ASP A 140 -11.77 6.97 9.06
CA ASP A 140 -12.50 5.86 8.49
C ASP A 140 -13.45 6.36 7.39
N LEU A 141 -13.35 5.78 6.20
CA LEU A 141 -14.26 6.11 5.10
C LEU A 141 -15.67 5.57 5.30
N LEU A 142 -15.88 4.70 6.31
CA LEU A 142 -17.21 4.25 6.71
C LEU A 142 -17.92 5.21 7.66
N ASP A 143 -17.17 6.14 8.28
CA ASP A 143 -17.75 7.20 9.08
C ASP A 143 -18.51 8.22 8.18
N PRO A 144 -19.52 8.90 8.74
CA PRO A 144 -20.21 9.97 8.03
C PRO A 144 -19.22 11.03 7.51
N LEU A 145 -19.37 11.41 6.24
CA LEU A 145 -18.48 12.41 5.62
C LEU A 145 -18.47 13.72 6.42
N ALA A 146 -19.63 14.14 6.96
CA ALA A 146 -19.73 15.37 7.75
C ALA A 146 -18.80 15.35 8.98
N ASP A 147 -18.69 14.22 9.66
CA ASP A 147 -17.82 14.07 10.83
C ASP A 147 -16.34 14.12 10.41
N ASN A 148 -16.02 13.49 9.29
CA ASN A 148 -14.69 13.54 8.70
C ASN A 148 -14.30 14.96 8.29
N LEU A 149 -15.22 15.75 7.70
CA LEU A 149 -15.00 17.14 7.35
C LEU A 149 -14.74 18.02 8.59
N ILE A 150 -15.52 17.88 9.65
CA ILE A 150 -15.31 18.59 10.92
C ILE A 150 -13.96 18.25 11.52
N ASN A 151 -13.61 16.96 11.50
CA ASN A 151 -12.37 16.47 12.09
C ASN A 151 -11.12 16.91 11.31
N ILE A 152 -11.16 16.88 9.98
CA ILE A 152 -10.00 17.32 9.16
C ILE A 152 -9.83 18.84 9.27
N ASP A 153 -10.93 19.59 9.32
CA ASP A 153 -10.87 21.04 9.49
C ASP A 153 -10.23 21.42 10.82
N ARG A 154 -10.61 20.78 11.92
CA ARG A 154 -9.96 20.98 13.24
C ARG A 154 -8.49 20.56 13.25
N MET A 155 -8.12 19.52 12.51
CA MET A 155 -6.76 19.01 12.47
C MET A 155 -5.84 19.93 11.69
N LYS A 156 -6.32 20.60 10.63
CA LYS A 156 -5.51 21.40 9.69
C LYS A 156 -4.26 20.61 9.27
N PRO A 157 -4.40 19.51 8.53
CA PRO A 157 -3.29 18.62 8.22
C PRO A 157 -2.27 19.27 7.30
N ASP A 158 -1.02 18.88 7.47
CA ASP A 158 0.08 19.27 6.58
C ASP A 158 0.18 18.30 5.37
N VAL A 159 -0.30 17.07 5.54
CA VAL A 159 -0.37 16.03 4.49
C VAL A 159 -1.74 15.38 4.52
N VAL A 160 -2.37 15.28 3.36
CA VAL A 160 -3.64 14.54 3.17
C VAL A 160 -3.36 13.34 2.27
N VAL A 161 -3.75 12.16 2.73
CA VAL A 161 -3.65 10.90 1.97
C VAL A 161 -5.05 10.31 1.85
N GLY A 162 -5.50 10.04 0.64
CA GLY A 162 -6.82 9.47 0.41
C GLY A 162 -7.04 9.00 -1.02
N GLN A 163 -8.18 8.37 -1.23
CA GLN A 163 -8.64 7.98 -2.56
C GLN A 163 -9.07 9.21 -3.36
N PRO A 164 -8.91 9.23 -4.71
CA PRO A 164 -9.40 10.31 -5.57
C PRO A 164 -10.84 10.71 -5.26
N SER A 165 -11.73 9.74 -5.16
CA SER A 165 -13.15 9.96 -4.83
C SER A 165 -13.39 10.74 -3.53
N LEU A 166 -12.53 10.60 -2.53
CA LEU A 166 -12.56 11.41 -1.31
C LEU A 166 -11.88 12.76 -1.49
N LEU A 167 -10.72 12.81 -2.14
CA LEU A 167 -9.97 14.04 -2.36
C LEU A 167 -10.81 15.08 -3.11
N ILE A 168 -11.62 14.65 -4.09
CA ILE A 168 -12.60 15.49 -4.79
C ILE A 168 -13.62 16.07 -3.80
N ARG A 169 -14.17 15.23 -2.90
CA ARG A 169 -15.14 15.71 -1.89
C ARG A 169 -14.52 16.71 -0.92
N LEU A 170 -13.24 16.56 -0.58
CA LEU A 170 -12.52 17.55 0.22
C LEU A 170 -12.32 18.86 -0.57
N ALA A 171 -11.98 18.77 -1.86
CA ALA A 171 -11.87 19.94 -2.74
C ALA A 171 -13.21 20.67 -2.86
N ASP A 172 -14.31 19.97 -3.07
CA ASP A 172 -15.65 20.55 -3.11
C ASP A 172 -16.04 21.21 -1.78
N ALA A 173 -15.69 20.59 -0.65
CA ALA A 173 -15.95 21.16 0.67
C ALA A 173 -15.11 22.42 0.92
N GLN A 174 -13.89 22.47 0.42
CA GLN A 174 -13.00 23.64 0.48
C GLN A 174 -13.57 24.80 -0.35
N ILE A 175 -14.01 24.55 -1.59
CA ILE A 175 -14.62 25.56 -2.47
C ILE A 175 -15.88 26.13 -1.83
N LYS A 176 -16.69 25.30 -1.17
CA LYS A 176 -17.92 25.70 -0.47
C LYS A 176 -17.65 26.33 0.91
N SER A 177 -16.39 26.50 1.30
CA SER A 177 -16.00 27.03 2.61
C SER A 177 -16.56 26.21 3.80
N VAL A 178 -16.83 24.92 3.60
CA VAL A 178 -17.21 23.98 4.67
C VAL A 178 -15.98 23.58 5.50
N ILE A 179 -14.82 23.50 4.85
CA ILE A 179 -13.51 23.35 5.48
C ILE A 179 -12.58 24.45 5.00
N ASP A 180 -11.54 24.73 5.78
CA ASP A 180 -10.47 25.65 5.44
C ASP A 180 -9.13 25.00 5.79
N ILE A 181 -8.60 24.15 4.89
CA ILE A 181 -7.32 23.47 5.05
C ILE A 181 -6.31 23.92 4.00
N ALA A 182 -5.04 23.92 4.36
CA ALA A 182 -3.93 24.29 3.48
C ALA A 182 -2.82 23.24 3.57
N PRO A 183 -3.05 22.02 3.05
CA PRO A 183 -2.02 20.98 3.06
C PRO A 183 -0.85 21.39 2.17
N SER A 184 0.35 21.03 2.58
CA SER A 184 1.56 21.20 1.76
C SER A 184 1.81 19.99 0.85
N LYS A 185 1.04 18.92 1.02
CA LYS A 185 1.14 17.69 0.22
C LYS A 185 -0.18 16.94 0.20
N ILE A 186 -0.60 16.53 -0.99
CA ILE A 186 -1.76 15.65 -1.22
C ILE A 186 -1.28 14.39 -1.91
N ILE A 187 -1.70 13.24 -1.41
CA ILE A 187 -1.28 11.93 -1.93
C ILE A 187 -2.53 11.11 -2.26
N SER A 188 -2.66 10.77 -3.53
CA SER A 188 -3.70 9.87 -4.03
C SER A 188 -3.27 8.42 -3.91
N VAL A 189 -4.15 7.57 -3.39
CA VAL A 189 -3.92 6.13 -3.18
C VAL A 189 -5.14 5.29 -3.54
N ALA A 190 -4.92 4.01 -3.79
CA ALA A 190 -5.94 2.94 -3.86
C ALA A 190 -6.95 3.00 -5.02
N GLU A 191 -7.06 4.08 -5.74
CA GLU A 191 -7.90 4.24 -6.94
C GLU A 191 -7.11 4.93 -8.05
N VAL A 192 -7.55 4.80 -9.28
CA VAL A 192 -6.96 5.52 -10.41
C VAL A 192 -7.37 6.98 -10.33
N LEU A 193 -6.40 7.89 -10.34
CA LEU A 193 -6.62 9.33 -10.43
C LEU A 193 -6.77 9.72 -11.91
N SER A 194 -7.94 10.23 -12.29
CA SER A 194 -8.14 10.78 -13.63
C SER A 194 -7.48 12.17 -13.76
N GLN A 195 -7.14 12.56 -14.99
CA GLN A 195 -6.58 13.91 -15.24
C GLN A 195 -7.55 15.02 -14.84
N GLU A 196 -8.86 14.80 -15.01
CA GLU A 196 -9.90 15.75 -14.63
C GLU A 196 -9.95 15.94 -13.12
N ASP A 197 -9.93 14.85 -12.36
CA ASP A 197 -9.93 14.85 -10.90
C ASP A 197 -8.64 15.50 -10.36
N GLU A 198 -7.50 15.18 -10.93
CA GLU A 198 -6.21 15.77 -10.59
C GLU A 198 -6.25 17.30 -10.77
N ASN A 199 -6.70 17.76 -11.93
CA ASN A 199 -6.82 19.19 -12.22
C ASN A 199 -7.77 19.91 -11.25
N HIS A 200 -8.88 19.27 -10.87
CA HIS A 200 -9.83 19.83 -9.90
C HIS A 200 -9.20 19.99 -8.51
N ILE A 201 -8.50 18.97 -8.03
CA ILE A 201 -7.82 18.99 -6.73
C ILE A 201 -6.69 20.03 -6.74
N GLN A 202 -5.87 20.06 -7.79
CA GLN A 202 -4.77 21.02 -7.96
C GLN A 202 -5.28 22.46 -7.99
N ALA A 203 -6.34 22.74 -8.76
CA ALA A 203 -6.93 24.07 -8.84
C ALA A 203 -7.47 24.55 -7.47
N THR A 204 -7.96 23.63 -6.65
CA THR A 204 -8.53 23.95 -5.34
C THR A 204 -7.46 24.23 -4.28
N PHE A 205 -6.43 23.40 -4.21
CA PHE A 205 -5.42 23.49 -3.14
C PHE A 205 -4.11 24.17 -3.57
N GLY A 206 -3.92 24.43 -4.87
CA GLY A 206 -2.74 25.11 -5.40
C GLY A 206 -1.45 24.29 -5.34
N ILE A 207 -1.55 22.96 -5.23
CA ILE A 207 -0.42 22.04 -5.15
C ILE A 207 -0.65 20.80 -6.02
N ASP A 208 0.44 20.19 -6.47
CA ASP A 208 0.38 18.94 -7.24
C ASP A 208 -0.10 17.76 -6.37
N VAL A 209 -0.72 16.77 -7.03
CA VAL A 209 -1.17 15.54 -6.38
C VAL A 209 -0.17 14.43 -6.64
N ASP A 210 0.51 14.00 -5.59
CA ASP A 210 1.35 12.81 -5.68
C ASP A 210 0.49 11.54 -5.71
N GLN A 211 0.95 10.52 -6.40
CA GLN A 211 0.32 9.22 -6.45
C GLN A 211 1.24 8.14 -5.87
N VAL A 212 0.65 7.19 -5.16
CA VAL A 212 1.37 6.03 -4.65
C VAL A 212 0.72 4.76 -5.15
N TYR A 213 1.47 3.99 -5.92
CA TYR A 213 1.06 2.67 -6.36
C TYR A 213 1.42 1.65 -5.29
N GLN A 214 0.46 1.36 -4.44
CA GLN A 214 0.56 0.38 -3.36
C GLN A 214 -0.70 -0.47 -3.31
N CYS A 215 -0.52 -1.75 -3.09
CA CYS A 215 -1.60 -2.70 -2.85
C CYS A 215 -1.21 -3.69 -1.73
N THR A 216 -2.01 -4.70 -1.53
CA THR A 216 -1.78 -5.75 -0.51
C THR A 216 -0.44 -6.46 -0.71
N GLU A 217 -0.03 -6.61 -1.95
CA GLU A 217 1.18 -7.32 -2.36
C GLU A 217 2.47 -6.50 -2.11
N GLY A 218 2.39 -5.16 -2.09
CA GLY A 218 3.57 -4.33 -1.81
C GLY A 218 3.44 -2.85 -2.15
N LEU A 219 4.53 -2.12 -1.91
CA LEU A 219 4.73 -0.73 -2.34
C LEU A 219 5.50 -0.73 -3.66
N PHE A 220 4.82 -0.47 -4.76
CA PHE A 220 5.37 -0.68 -6.10
C PHE A 220 5.93 0.57 -6.76
N GLY A 221 5.37 1.72 -6.47
CA GLY A 221 5.84 2.96 -7.07
C GLY A 221 5.26 4.21 -6.41
N GLN A 222 5.82 5.34 -6.74
CA GLN A 222 5.34 6.65 -6.31
C GLN A 222 5.72 7.73 -7.32
N THR A 223 4.98 8.83 -7.29
CA THR A 223 5.28 10.02 -8.09
C THR A 223 6.63 10.62 -7.70
N CYS A 224 7.43 10.96 -8.69
CA CYS A 224 8.68 11.71 -8.51
C CYS A 224 8.44 13.23 -8.56
N ALA A 225 9.49 14.01 -8.34
CA ALA A 225 9.43 15.47 -8.39
C ALA A 225 8.99 16.07 -9.76
N HIS A 226 8.90 15.23 -10.79
CA HIS A 226 8.46 15.63 -12.15
C HIS A 226 7.03 15.16 -12.48
N GLY A 227 6.27 14.66 -11.49
CA GLY A 227 4.89 14.23 -11.68
C GLY A 227 4.73 12.83 -12.28
N THR A 228 5.81 12.09 -12.56
CA THR A 228 5.76 10.75 -13.16
C THR A 228 5.88 9.68 -12.09
N ILE A 229 5.05 8.63 -12.16
CA ILE A 229 5.16 7.47 -11.27
C ILE A 229 6.38 6.64 -11.68
N HIS A 230 7.29 6.42 -10.74
CA HIS A 230 8.42 5.50 -10.89
C HIS A 230 8.20 4.24 -10.07
N LEU A 231 8.43 3.08 -10.71
CA LEU A 231 8.40 1.79 -10.03
C LEU A 231 9.67 1.60 -9.21
N ASN A 232 9.54 0.89 -8.09
CA ASN A 232 10.62 0.69 -7.12
C ASN A 232 11.58 -0.45 -7.53
N GLU A 233 12.19 -0.35 -8.72
CA GLU A 233 13.05 -1.38 -9.32
C GLU A 233 14.37 -1.63 -8.56
N ASP A 234 14.68 -0.84 -7.55
CA ASP A 234 15.82 -1.08 -6.65
C ASP A 234 15.58 -2.26 -5.67
N TRP A 235 14.33 -2.70 -5.48
CA TRP A 235 14.00 -3.94 -4.75
C TRP A 235 12.94 -4.81 -5.44
N LEU A 236 12.30 -4.31 -6.48
CA LEU A 236 11.36 -5.08 -7.29
C LEU A 236 12.04 -5.59 -8.56
N ILE A 237 11.73 -6.80 -8.94
CA ILE A 237 11.95 -7.28 -10.30
C ILE A 237 10.58 -7.23 -10.98
N ILE A 238 10.50 -6.49 -12.08
CA ILE A 238 9.24 -6.27 -12.81
C ILE A 238 9.40 -6.85 -14.21
N GLU A 239 8.64 -7.90 -14.47
CA GLU A 239 8.47 -8.45 -15.81
C GLU A 239 7.22 -7.83 -16.44
N LYS A 240 7.28 -7.47 -17.71
CA LYS A 240 6.19 -6.80 -18.43
C LYS A 240 5.49 -7.78 -19.35
N GLU A 241 4.22 -8.09 -19.07
CA GLU A 241 3.36 -8.82 -20.01
C GLU A 241 2.65 -7.78 -20.88
N TRP A 242 3.22 -7.54 -22.07
CA TRP A 242 2.74 -6.51 -22.98
C TRP A 242 1.36 -6.86 -23.56
N ILE A 243 0.44 -5.92 -23.48
CA ILE A 243 -0.88 -5.97 -24.11
C ILE A 243 -0.80 -5.35 -25.50
N ASP A 244 -0.08 -4.24 -25.61
CA ASP A 244 0.24 -3.51 -26.86
C ASP A 244 1.56 -2.73 -26.68
N ASP A 245 1.88 -1.84 -27.63
CA ASP A 245 3.15 -1.10 -27.64
C ASP A 245 3.34 -0.16 -26.43
N THR A 246 2.29 0.17 -25.70
CA THR A 246 2.31 1.17 -24.61
C THR A 246 1.77 0.63 -23.29
N ARG A 247 1.06 -0.50 -23.27
CA ARG A 247 0.40 -1.03 -22.08
C ARG A 247 0.87 -2.43 -21.73
N PHE A 248 1.06 -2.66 -20.46
CA PHE A 248 1.45 -3.97 -19.95
C PHE A 248 0.80 -4.29 -18.61
N VAL A 249 0.69 -5.59 -18.32
CA VAL A 249 0.38 -6.11 -16.99
C VAL A 249 1.70 -6.39 -16.28
N PRO A 250 1.96 -5.82 -15.10
CA PRO A 250 3.19 -6.08 -14.37
C PRO A 250 3.14 -7.45 -13.68
N ILE A 251 4.25 -8.19 -13.79
CA ILE A 251 4.52 -9.40 -13.02
C ILE A 251 5.62 -9.05 -12.03
N ILE A 252 5.31 -9.09 -10.74
CA ILE A 252 6.15 -8.54 -9.67
C ILE A 252 6.86 -9.66 -8.89
N THR A 253 8.15 -9.46 -8.63
CA THR A 253 8.88 -10.16 -7.58
C THR A 253 9.42 -9.15 -6.59
N ASP A 254 8.98 -9.21 -5.33
CA ASP A 254 9.42 -8.28 -4.28
C ASP A 254 10.49 -8.93 -3.41
N LEU A 255 11.72 -8.44 -3.52
CA LEU A 255 12.89 -8.96 -2.81
C LEU A 255 13.00 -8.50 -1.34
N ARG A 256 12.01 -7.73 -0.85
CA ARG A 256 11.90 -7.28 0.53
C ARG A 256 10.77 -7.94 1.31
N ARG A 257 9.90 -8.70 0.63
CA ARG A 257 8.81 -9.43 1.27
C ARG A 257 9.34 -10.76 1.80
N GLU A 258 9.53 -10.83 3.12
CA GLU A 258 10.13 -11.97 3.82
C GLU A 258 9.08 -12.88 4.46
N SER A 259 8.07 -12.29 5.13
CA SER A 259 7.01 -13.07 5.81
C SER A 259 6.09 -13.79 4.83
N GLN A 260 5.87 -13.19 3.66
CA GLN A 260 5.06 -13.73 2.58
C GLN A 260 5.73 -13.37 1.25
N PRO A 261 6.70 -14.18 0.79
CA PRO A 261 7.42 -13.95 -0.46
C PRO A 261 6.48 -13.79 -1.66
N VAL A 262 6.68 -12.72 -2.40
CA VAL A 262 5.95 -12.43 -3.65
C VAL A 262 6.90 -12.70 -4.81
N LEU A 263 6.67 -13.83 -5.50
CA LEU A 263 7.48 -14.27 -6.64
C LEU A 263 6.62 -14.34 -7.89
N ARG A 264 7.04 -13.61 -8.93
CA ARG A 264 6.38 -13.60 -10.24
C ARG A 264 4.86 -13.49 -10.15
N TYR A 265 4.39 -12.62 -9.25
CA TYR A 265 2.97 -12.39 -9.03
C TYR A 265 2.42 -11.47 -10.11
N ARG A 266 1.49 -11.99 -10.89
CA ARG A 266 0.81 -11.24 -11.95
C ARG A 266 -0.26 -10.35 -11.34
N MET A 267 -0.09 -9.06 -11.51
CA MET A 267 -1.06 -8.06 -11.05
C MET A 267 -2.33 -8.08 -11.93
N ASN A 268 -3.40 -7.49 -11.42
CA ASN A 268 -4.63 -7.25 -12.19
C ASN A 268 -4.66 -5.85 -12.82
N ASP A 269 -3.67 -5.03 -12.50
CA ASP A 269 -3.57 -3.66 -13.00
C ASP A 269 -2.93 -3.63 -14.38
N ILE A 270 -3.29 -2.61 -15.17
CA ILE A 270 -2.66 -2.31 -16.45
C ILE A 270 -1.89 -1.01 -16.28
N LEU A 271 -0.61 -1.03 -16.59
CA LEU A 271 0.26 0.14 -16.55
C LEU A 271 0.58 0.62 -17.97
N HIS A 272 0.79 1.92 -18.12
CA HIS A 272 1.32 2.56 -19.31
C HIS A 272 2.82 2.79 -19.16
N ALA A 273 3.60 2.48 -20.22
CA ALA A 273 5.04 2.65 -20.25
C ALA A 273 5.44 4.05 -20.69
#